data_a9a200de4e0fc774b3fbb39402db5cdc
#
_entry.id   a9a200de4e0fc774b3fbb39402db5cdc
#
_cell.length_a   1.000
_cell.length_b   1.000
_cell.length_c   1.000
_cell.angle_alpha   90.00
_cell.angle_beta   90.00
_cell.angle_gamma   90.00
#
_symmetry.space_group_name_H-M   'P 1'
#
loop_
_entity.id
_entity.type
_entity.pdbx_description
1 polymer ?
#
loop_
_entity_poly.entity_id
_entity_poly.type
_entity_poly.pdbx_seq_one_letter_code
_entity_poly.pdbx_strand_id
1 'polypeptide(L)'
;MAKSILICDDAAFMRVMIKDILTKNGYEVAGEAENGLKAVEKYNETKPDLVMMDITMPEMDGIQALKKIKEADASANIIMCSAMGQQAMVIESIQSGAKDFIVK
;
A
#
# COMPACT_ATOMS: atom_id res chain seq x y z
N MET A 1 0.60 -21.85 0.25
CA MET A 1 -0.27 -20.91 -0.48
C MET A 1 0.43 -19.57 -0.64
N ALA A 2 0.21 -18.93 -1.79
CA ALA A 2 0.82 -17.65 -2.05
C ALA A 2 0.21 -16.56 -1.18
N LYS A 3 1.06 -15.64 -0.67
CA LYS A 3 0.58 -14.46 0.04
C LYS A 3 -0.01 -13.48 -0.98
N SER A 4 -1.12 -12.87 -0.64
CA SER A 4 -1.78 -11.89 -1.51
C SER A 4 -1.38 -10.47 -1.13
N ILE A 5 -1.09 -9.66 -2.13
CA ILE A 5 -0.60 -8.29 -1.95
C ILE A 5 -1.45 -7.33 -2.77
N LEU A 6 -1.93 -6.27 -2.12
CA LEU A 6 -2.62 -5.17 -2.78
C LEU A 6 -1.60 -4.10 -3.10
N ILE A 7 -1.55 -3.64 -4.35
CA ILE A 7 -0.60 -2.65 -4.83
C ILE A 7 -1.32 -1.30 -5.00
N CYS A 8 -0.87 -0.27 -4.28
CA CYS A 8 -1.48 1.06 -4.32
C CYS A 8 -0.44 2.09 -4.73
N ASP A 9 -0.55 2.59 -5.95
CA ASP A 9 0.36 3.58 -6.53
C ASP A 9 -0.42 4.30 -7.64
N ASP A 10 -0.26 5.62 -7.75
CA ASP A 10 -0.97 6.37 -8.78
C ASP A 10 -0.37 6.20 -10.17
N ALA A 11 0.86 5.72 -10.27
CA ALA A 11 1.52 5.49 -11.55
C ALA A 11 1.27 4.07 -12.06
N ALA A 12 0.54 3.94 -13.15
CA ALA A 12 0.25 2.63 -13.76
C ALA A 12 1.52 1.85 -14.07
N PHE A 13 2.55 2.55 -14.53
CA PHE A 13 3.86 1.98 -14.81
C PHE A 13 4.46 1.30 -13.59
N MET A 14 4.40 1.96 -12.43
CA MET A 14 4.93 1.40 -11.19
C MET A 14 4.14 0.17 -10.74
N ARG A 15 2.81 0.22 -10.88
CA ARG A 15 1.97 -0.94 -10.54
C ARG A 15 2.34 -2.15 -11.38
N VAL A 16 2.56 -1.95 -12.68
CA VAL A 16 2.96 -3.04 -13.58
C VAL A 16 4.30 -3.63 -13.18
N MET A 17 5.27 -2.79 -12.88
CA MET A 17 6.60 -3.24 -12.45
C MET A 17 6.55 -4.04 -11.15
N ILE A 18 5.83 -3.53 -10.17
CA ILE A 18 5.70 -4.20 -8.86
C ILE A 18 4.97 -5.53 -9.02
N LYS A 19 3.90 -5.54 -9.80
CA LYS A 19 3.13 -6.75 -10.07
C LYS A 19 4.01 -7.84 -10.70
N ASP A 20 4.83 -7.46 -11.68
CA ASP A 20 5.72 -8.39 -12.35
C ASP A 20 6.74 -8.99 -11.37
N ILE A 21 7.36 -8.14 -10.55
CA ILE A 21 8.33 -8.58 -9.54
C ILE A 21 7.69 -9.54 -8.54
N LEU A 22 6.52 -9.19 -8.02
CA LEU A 22 5.82 -10.01 -7.03
C LEU A 22 5.41 -11.35 -7.61
N THR A 23 4.87 -11.35 -8.81
CA THR A 23 4.43 -12.58 -9.49
C THR A 23 5.61 -13.52 -9.72
N LYS A 24 6.74 -13.00 -10.14
CA LYS A 24 7.96 -13.80 -10.38
C LYS A 24 8.51 -14.40 -9.08
N ASN A 25 8.22 -13.80 -7.94
CA ASN A 25 8.69 -14.28 -6.66
C ASN A 25 7.65 -15.09 -5.89
N GLY A 26 6.58 -15.53 -6.57
CA GLY A 26 5.61 -16.44 -5.99
C GLY A 26 4.49 -15.79 -5.19
N TYR A 27 4.38 -14.46 -5.24
CA TYR A 27 3.27 -13.75 -4.58
C TYR A 27 2.09 -13.60 -5.52
N GLU A 28 0.91 -13.47 -4.93
CA GLU A 28 -0.32 -13.24 -5.66
C GLU A 28 -0.71 -11.77 -5.52
N VAL A 29 -1.12 -11.14 -6.62
CA VAL A 29 -1.60 -9.75 -6.58
C VAL A 29 -3.10 -9.77 -6.37
N ALA A 30 -3.54 -9.30 -5.19
CA ALA A 30 -4.95 -9.26 -4.83
C ALA A 30 -5.72 -8.21 -5.62
N GLY A 31 -5.04 -7.13 -6.00
CA GLY A 31 -5.64 -6.05 -6.77
C GLY A 31 -4.69 -4.86 -6.86
N GLU A 32 -5.15 -3.83 -7.53
CA GLU A 32 -4.40 -2.58 -7.70
C GLU A 32 -5.32 -1.40 -7.38
N ALA A 33 -4.73 -0.34 -6.82
CA ALA A 33 -5.43 0.90 -6.53
C ALA A 33 -4.59 2.08 -6.98
N GLU A 34 -5.23 3.09 -7.58
CA GLU A 34 -4.56 4.26 -8.13
C GLU A 34 -4.61 5.48 -7.22
N ASN A 35 -5.37 5.40 -6.13
CA ASN A 35 -5.47 6.46 -5.13
C ASN A 35 -5.88 5.87 -3.79
N GLY A 36 -5.89 6.71 -2.75
CA GLY A 36 -6.18 6.25 -1.40
C GLY A 36 -7.61 5.77 -1.21
N LEU A 37 -8.57 6.37 -1.90
CA LEU A 37 -9.97 5.94 -1.81
C LEU A 37 -10.14 4.53 -2.36
N LYS A 38 -9.53 4.27 -3.52
CA LYS A 38 -9.55 2.94 -4.13
C LYS A 38 -8.79 1.94 -3.29
N ALA A 39 -7.71 2.36 -2.63
CA ALA A 39 -6.94 1.51 -1.74
C ALA A 39 -7.80 0.98 -0.59
N VAL A 40 -8.55 1.86 0.06
CA VAL A 40 -9.45 1.47 1.17
C VAL A 40 -10.52 0.52 0.65
N GLU A 41 -11.14 0.86 -0.48
CA GLU A 41 -12.18 0.06 -1.12
C GLU A 41 -11.69 -1.34 -1.46
N LYS A 42 -10.53 -1.43 -2.14
CA LYS A 42 -9.93 -2.70 -2.54
C LYS A 42 -9.48 -3.53 -1.34
N TYR A 43 -8.99 -2.90 -0.29
CA TYR A 43 -8.64 -3.61 0.93
C TYR A 43 -9.87 -4.31 1.52
N ASN A 44 -10.99 -3.60 1.60
CA ASN A 44 -12.21 -4.16 2.16
C ASN A 44 -12.76 -5.30 1.29
N GLU A 45 -12.60 -5.22 -0.03
CA GLU A 45 -13.03 -6.26 -0.96
C GLU A 45 -12.16 -7.51 -0.91
N THR A 46 -10.83 -7.34 -0.86
CA THR A 46 -9.89 -8.44 -1.08
C THR A 46 -9.27 -8.99 0.20
N LYS A 47 -9.23 -8.19 1.27
CA LYS A 47 -8.59 -8.58 2.53
C LYS A 47 -7.21 -9.20 2.29
N PRO A 48 -6.28 -8.46 1.66
CA PRO A 48 -4.98 -9.02 1.29
C PRO A 48 -4.11 -9.29 2.52
N ASP A 49 -3.10 -10.12 2.37
CA ASP A 49 -2.13 -10.39 3.44
C ASP A 49 -1.23 -9.19 3.69
N LEU A 50 -0.98 -8.38 2.66
CA LEU A 50 -0.10 -7.23 2.73
C LEU A 50 -0.56 -6.15 1.77
N VAL A 51 -0.36 -4.89 2.14
CA VAL A 51 -0.61 -3.74 1.27
C VAL A 51 0.71 -3.01 1.03
N MET A 52 1.03 -2.75 -0.23
CA MET A 52 2.12 -1.85 -0.60
C MET A 52 1.47 -0.53 -0.98
N MET A 53 1.69 0.50 -0.18
CA MET A 53 0.98 1.77 -0.27
C MET A 53 1.94 2.92 -0.55
N ASP A 54 1.78 3.58 -1.70
CA ASP A 54 2.51 4.81 -1.98
C ASP A 54 1.98 5.92 -1.07
N ILE A 55 2.86 6.77 -0.58
CA ILE A 55 2.48 7.88 0.29
C ILE A 55 1.72 8.95 -0.50
N THR A 56 2.26 9.34 -1.65
CA THR A 56 1.68 10.43 -2.45
C THR A 56 0.76 9.89 -3.55
N MET A 57 -0.53 10.10 -3.37
CA MET A 57 -1.55 9.71 -4.35
C MET A 57 -2.64 10.78 -4.38
N PRO A 58 -3.35 10.94 -5.53
CA PRO A 58 -4.46 11.90 -5.62
C PRO A 58 -5.68 11.41 -4.84
N GLU A 59 -6.64 12.26 -4.63
CA GLU A 59 -7.90 12.06 -3.92
C GLU A 59 -7.71 11.85 -2.42
N MET A 60 -6.99 10.81 -2.04
CA MET A 60 -6.64 10.51 -0.66
C MET A 60 -5.21 9.96 -0.68
N ASP A 61 -4.31 10.55 0.09
CA ASP A 61 -2.92 10.08 0.11
C ASP A 61 -2.78 8.76 0.89
N GLY A 62 -1.59 8.17 0.80
CA GLY A 62 -1.35 6.86 1.41
C GLY A 62 -1.43 6.86 2.92
N ILE A 63 -1.10 7.96 3.59
CA ILE A 63 -1.18 8.06 5.05
C ILE A 63 -2.63 8.07 5.49
N GLN A 64 -3.47 8.83 4.81
CA GLN A 64 -4.90 8.86 5.09
C GLN A 64 -5.54 7.49 4.85
N ALA A 65 -5.16 6.82 3.76
CA ALA A 65 -5.63 5.47 3.46
C ALA A 65 -5.18 4.47 4.53
N LEU A 66 -3.92 4.56 4.96
CA LEU A 66 -3.37 3.74 6.04
C LEU A 66 -4.22 3.87 7.31
N LYS A 67 -4.50 5.11 7.71
CA LYS A 67 -5.30 5.37 8.91
C LYS A 67 -6.69 4.76 8.80
N LYS A 68 -7.33 4.91 7.66
CA LYS A 68 -8.66 4.37 7.43
C LYS A 68 -8.68 2.84 7.43
N ILE A 69 -7.71 2.22 6.81
CA ILE A 69 -7.61 0.76 6.79
C ILE A 69 -7.36 0.22 8.20
N LYS A 70 -6.45 0.84 8.96
CA LYS A 70 -6.14 0.41 10.33
C LYS A 70 -7.32 0.64 11.28
N GLU A 71 -8.13 1.65 11.02
CA GLU A 71 -9.34 1.92 11.78
C GLU A 71 -10.35 0.78 11.62
N ALA A 72 -10.49 0.28 10.38
CA ALA A 72 -11.41 -0.81 10.06
C ALA A 72 -10.82 -2.19 10.42
N ASP A 73 -9.52 -2.35 10.34
CA ASP A 73 -8.83 -3.61 10.59
C ASP A 73 -7.46 -3.33 11.20
N ALA A 74 -7.38 -3.36 12.52
CA ALA A 74 -6.15 -3.06 13.26
C ALA A 74 -5.02 -4.07 12.96
N SER A 75 -5.34 -5.23 12.42
CA SER A 75 -4.35 -6.25 12.08
C SER A 75 -3.78 -6.11 10.67
N ALA A 76 -4.24 -5.13 9.90
CA ALA A 76 -3.77 -4.92 8.52
C ALA A 76 -2.26 -4.69 8.50
N ASN A 77 -1.58 -5.36 7.57
CA ASN A 77 -0.15 -5.21 7.36
C ASN A 77 0.09 -4.29 6.16
N ILE A 78 0.62 -3.11 6.42
CA ILE A 78 0.81 -2.09 5.39
C ILE A 78 2.27 -1.65 5.37
N ILE A 79 2.88 -1.73 4.19
CA ILE A 79 4.22 -1.22 3.96
C ILE A 79 4.09 0.04 3.11
N MET A 80 4.64 1.14 3.60
CA MET A 80 4.61 2.42 2.87
C MET A 80 5.76 2.50 1.89
N CYS A 81 5.50 3.06 0.71
CA CYS A 81 6.52 3.31 -0.30
C CYS A 81 6.70 4.81 -0.42
N SER A 82 7.89 5.31 -0.09
CA SER A 82 8.16 6.73 -0.06
C SER A 82 9.17 7.14 -1.13
N ALA A 83 9.11 8.41 -1.54
CA ALA A 83 10.14 9.02 -2.34
C ALA A 83 11.20 9.59 -1.41
N MET A 84 12.37 9.91 -1.97
CA MET A 84 13.41 10.59 -1.20
C MET A 84 12.90 11.95 -0.70
N GLY A 85 13.27 12.30 0.52
CA GLY A 85 12.86 13.58 1.11
C GLY A 85 11.54 13.55 1.85
N GLN A 86 10.94 12.38 2.04
CA GLN A 86 9.66 12.23 2.73
C GLN A 86 9.79 11.69 4.16
N GLN A 87 10.90 11.97 4.85
CA GLN A 87 11.18 11.40 6.17
C GLN A 87 10.09 11.71 7.20
N ALA A 88 9.56 12.92 7.21
CA ALA A 88 8.49 13.29 8.15
C ALA A 88 7.23 12.46 7.92
N MET A 89 6.91 12.19 6.66
CA MET A 89 5.75 11.38 6.29
C MET A 89 5.96 9.92 6.64
N VAL A 90 7.19 9.42 6.51
CA VAL A 90 7.53 8.05 6.91
C VAL A 90 7.33 7.88 8.41
N ILE A 91 7.80 8.85 9.22
CA ILE A 91 7.62 8.83 10.67
C ILE A 91 6.14 8.81 11.03
N GLU A 92 5.35 9.67 10.40
CA GLU A 92 3.90 9.71 10.61
C GLU A 92 3.25 8.38 10.26
N SER A 93 3.69 7.75 9.17
CA SER A 93 3.18 6.45 8.73
C SER A 93 3.41 5.36 9.78
N ILE A 94 4.63 5.29 10.31
CA ILE A 94 4.98 4.31 11.34
C ILE A 94 4.17 4.55 12.61
N GLN A 95 4.03 5.81 13.02
CA GLN A 95 3.23 6.17 14.19
C GLN A 95 1.75 5.84 14.00
N SER A 96 1.28 5.83 12.75
CA SER A 96 -0.10 5.52 12.42
C SER A 96 -0.36 4.02 12.21
N GLY A 97 0.67 3.20 12.35
CA GLY A 97 0.52 1.75 12.33
C GLY A 97 1.08 1.03 11.11
N ALA A 98 1.83 1.71 10.24
CA ALA A 98 2.50 1.03 9.14
C ALA A 98 3.54 0.06 9.71
N LYS A 99 3.65 -1.11 9.09
CA LYS A 99 4.56 -2.15 9.54
C LYS A 99 6.01 -1.80 9.20
N ASP A 100 6.21 -1.18 8.04
CA ASP A 100 7.55 -0.86 7.54
C ASP A 100 7.42 0.14 6.40
N PHE A 101 8.55 0.54 5.84
CA PHE A 101 8.56 1.42 4.68
C PHE A 101 9.70 1.04 3.73
N ILE A 102 9.55 1.45 2.46
CA ILE A 102 10.54 1.25 1.41
C ILE A 102 10.73 2.60 0.72
N VAL A 103 11.98 2.98 0.46
CA VAL A 103 12.28 4.18 -0.32
C VAL A 103 12.41 3.76 -1.78
N LYS A 104 11.69 4.44 -2.65
CA LYS A 104 11.71 4.17 -4.08
C LYS A 104 13.03 4.54 -4.73
#